data_c774ae1f8d8f96f44d6a3ade5639cdd9
#
_entry.id   c774ae1f8d8f96f44d6a3ade5639cdd9
#
_cell.length_a   1.000
_cell.length_b   1.000
_cell.length_c   1.000
_cell.angle_alpha   90.00
_cell.angle_beta   90.00
_cell.angle_gamma   90.00
#
_symmetry.space_group_name_H-M   'P 1'
#
loop_
_entity.id
_entity.type
_entity.pdbx_description
1 polymer ?
#
loop_
_entity_poly.entity_id
_entity_poly.type
_entity_poly.pdbx_seq_one_letter_code
_entity_poly.pdbx_strand_id
1 'polypeptide(L)'
;KTREENMVAALGFITIIVLLAVIMLKKMSPLVALISVPVITALIGGHGLNIGKYINDGVKSIAPTGTMFIFAILFFGILTDAGTFQPIIDQILKIVGKDPIKIAIGTAILAMIVHLDGSGAVTFLVTVPAMLPLYEALGMRKTTLATIVALGAGVMNILPWGGPTIRAATSLKIPVTELFNPLLIPVLAGILFVLFVAFKLGRDEKIRIGNIEDINIDTNNLGEKK
;
A
#
# COMPACT_ATOMS: atom_id res chain seq x y z
N LYS A 1 -33.36 -23.83 5.94
CA LYS A 1 -32.40 -22.83 6.46
C LYS A 1 -31.00 -23.06 5.86
N THR A 2 -30.42 -24.23 6.02
CA THR A 2 -29.08 -24.60 5.47
C THR A 2 -28.98 -24.53 3.94
N ARG A 3 -30.05 -24.83 3.21
CA ARG A 3 -30.06 -24.82 1.74
C ARG A 3 -30.05 -23.39 1.16
N GLU A 4 -30.78 -22.49 1.79
CA GLU A 4 -30.79 -21.07 1.39
C GLU A 4 -29.47 -20.39 1.76
N GLU A 5 -28.90 -20.69 2.92
CA GLU A 5 -27.59 -20.18 3.34
C GLU A 5 -26.48 -20.63 2.37
N ASN A 6 -26.49 -21.91 1.97
CA ASN A 6 -25.53 -22.44 0.97
C ASN A 6 -25.70 -21.79 -0.40
N MET A 7 -26.93 -21.50 -0.82
CA MET A 7 -27.20 -20.84 -2.10
C MET A 7 -26.69 -19.39 -2.09
N VAL A 8 -26.90 -18.66 -1.00
CA VAL A 8 -26.39 -17.29 -0.86
C VAL A 8 -24.85 -17.27 -0.82
N ALA A 9 -24.24 -18.22 -0.12
CA ALA A 9 -22.80 -18.36 -0.11
C ALA A 9 -22.24 -18.67 -1.52
N ALA A 10 -22.85 -19.59 -2.24
CA ALA A 10 -22.47 -19.91 -3.61
C ALA A 10 -22.59 -18.70 -4.55
N LEU A 11 -23.68 -17.92 -4.45
CA LEU A 11 -23.85 -16.67 -5.19
C LEU A 11 -22.75 -15.66 -4.86
N GLY A 12 -22.36 -15.55 -3.59
CA GLY A 12 -21.26 -14.69 -3.16
C GLY A 12 -19.93 -15.08 -3.82
N PHE A 13 -19.59 -16.37 -3.82
CA PHE A 13 -18.38 -16.86 -4.50
C PHE A 13 -18.44 -16.64 -6.01
N ILE A 14 -19.57 -16.92 -6.66
CA ILE A 14 -19.76 -16.66 -8.09
C ILE A 14 -19.57 -15.17 -8.40
N THR A 15 -20.14 -14.28 -7.59
CA THR A 15 -19.96 -12.84 -7.73
C THR A 15 -18.50 -12.44 -7.73
N ILE A 16 -17.72 -12.95 -6.77
CA ILE A 16 -16.27 -12.64 -6.65
C ILE A 16 -15.51 -13.17 -7.87
N ILE A 17 -15.77 -14.40 -8.29
CA ILE A 17 -15.09 -15.02 -9.46
C ILE A 17 -15.40 -14.24 -10.73
N VAL A 18 -16.68 -13.93 -10.98
CA VAL A 18 -17.10 -13.16 -12.15
C VAL A 18 -16.51 -11.75 -12.14
N LEU A 19 -16.50 -11.08 -10.98
CA LEU A 19 -15.91 -9.76 -10.81
C LEU A 19 -14.43 -9.76 -11.19
N LEU A 20 -13.65 -10.71 -10.63
CA LEU A 20 -12.24 -10.83 -10.92
C LEU A 20 -11.99 -11.17 -12.40
N ALA A 21 -12.75 -12.08 -12.96
CA ALA A 21 -12.64 -12.46 -14.37
C ALA A 21 -12.89 -11.28 -15.30
N VAL A 22 -13.97 -10.52 -15.07
CA VAL A 22 -14.34 -9.36 -15.90
C VAL A 22 -13.28 -8.25 -15.84
N ILE A 23 -12.72 -7.98 -14.65
CA ILE A 23 -11.66 -6.99 -14.47
C ILE A 23 -10.35 -7.47 -15.11
N MET A 24 -9.93 -8.72 -14.87
CA MET A 24 -8.68 -9.26 -15.42
C MET A 24 -8.72 -9.39 -16.94
N LEU A 25 -9.87 -9.73 -17.52
CA LEU A 25 -10.08 -9.76 -18.96
C LEU A 25 -10.24 -8.36 -19.59
N LYS A 26 -10.14 -7.29 -18.77
CA LYS A 26 -10.29 -5.90 -19.22
C LYS A 26 -11.61 -5.63 -19.97
N LYS A 27 -12.67 -6.36 -19.66
CA LYS A 27 -13.98 -6.22 -20.32
C LYS A 27 -14.77 -5.03 -19.78
N MET A 28 -14.52 -4.65 -18.51
CA MET A 28 -15.17 -3.50 -17.85
C MET A 28 -14.14 -2.78 -16.96
N SER A 29 -14.37 -1.49 -16.72
CA SER A 29 -13.58 -0.77 -15.70
C SER A 29 -13.87 -1.34 -14.31
N PRO A 30 -12.90 -1.33 -13.37
CA PRO A 30 -13.10 -1.85 -12.02
C PRO A 30 -14.31 -1.22 -11.31
N LEU A 31 -14.53 0.09 -11.48
CA LEU A 31 -15.65 0.79 -10.87
C LEU A 31 -17.00 0.25 -11.38
N VAL A 32 -17.14 0.10 -12.70
CA VAL A 32 -18.38 -0.39 -13.31
C VAL A 32 -18.59 -1.86 -12.92
N ALA A 33 -17.54 -2.69 -12.92
CA ALA A 33 -17.64 -4.09 -12.52
C ALA A 33 -18.07 -4.25 -11.05
N LEU A 34 -17.51 -3.45 -10.13
CA LEU A 34 -17.84 -3.46 -8.69
C LEU A 34 -19.30 -3.09 -8.41
N ILE A 35 -19.93 -2.30 -9.28
CA ILE A 35 -21.34 -1.93 -9.13
C ILE A 35 -22.22 -2.94 -9.85
N SER A 36 -21.94 -3.22 -11.12
CA SER A 36 -22.86 -3.99 -11.97
C SER A 36 -22.87 -5.49 -11.65
N VAL A 37 -21.71 -6.11 -11.38
CA VAL A 37 -21.65 -7.55 -11.14
C VAL A 37 -22.45 -7.97 -9.89
N PRO A 38 -22.28 -7.33 -8.71
CA PRO A 38 -23.10 -7.67 -7.53
C PRO A 38 -24.60 -7.42 -7.73
N VAL A 39 -24.96 -6.35 -8.45
CA VAL A 39 -26.37 -6.06 -8.75
C VAL A 39 -26.97 -7.15 -9.65
N ILE A 40 -26.28 -7.52 -10.72
CA ILE A 40 -26.76 -8.56 -11.65
C ILE A 40 -26.85 -9.91 -10.93
N THR A 41 -25.87 -10.30 -10.13
CA THR A 41 -25.89 -11.56 -9.39
C THR A 41 -27.00 -11.58 -8.33
N ALA A 42 -27.30 -10.44 -7.68
CA ALA A 42 -28.42 -10.33 -6.75
C ALA A 42 -29.78 -10.46 -7.46
N LEU A 43 -29.91 -9.89 -8.67
CA LEU A 43 -31.12 -10.05 -9.51
C LEU A 43 -31.31 -11.52 -9.91
N ILE A 44 -30.26 -12.17 -10.39
CA ILE A 44 -30.29 -13.61 -10.77
C ILE A 44 -30.64 -14.49 -9.57
N GLY A 45 -30.13 -14.13 -8.38
CA GLY A 45 -30.41 -14.81 -7.12
C GLY A 45 -31.82 -14.57 -6.55
N GLY A 46 -32.70 -13.81 -7.25
CA GLY A 46 -34.04 -13.52 -6.79
C GLY A 46 -34.14 -12.45 -5.70
N HIS A 47 -33.03 -11.74 -5.40
CA HIS A 47 -32.97 -10.72 -4.35
C HIS A 47 -33.21 -9.29 -4.83
N GLY A 48 -33.78 -9.10 -6.04
CA GLY A 48 -33.93 -7.80 -6.68
C GLY A 48 -34.67 -6.75 -5.82
N LEU A 49 -35.74 -7.12 -5.13
CA LEU A 49 -36.49 -6.22 -4.25
C LEU A 49 -35.69 -5.75 -3.02
N ASN A 50 -34.65 -6.48 -2.64
CA ASN A 50 -33.85 -6.18 -1.46
C ASN A 50 -32.53 -5.43 -1.79
N ILE A 51 -32.23 -5.18 -3.06
CA ILE A 51 -30.98 -4.52 -3.49
C ILE A 51 -30.79 -3.17 -2.81
N GLY A 52 -31.82 -2.34 -2.76
CA GLY A 52 -31.77 -1.03 -2.10
C GLY A 52 -31.43 -1.14 -0.61
N LYS A 53 -31.98 -2.15 0.08
CA LYS A 53 -31.65 -2.43 1.47
C LYS A 53 -30.19 -2.86 1.61
N TYR A 54 -29.70 -3.78 0.78
CA TYR A 54 -28.31 -4.25 0.82
C TYR A 54 -27.31 -3.14 0.55
N ILE A 55 -27.61 -2.24 -0.42
CA ILE A 55 -26.78 -1.06 -0.69
C ILE A 55 -26.74 -0.15 0.53
N ASN A 56 -27.90 0.16 1.14
CA ASN A 56 -27.97 1.03 2.31
C ASN A 56 -27.22 0.43 3.52
N ASP A 57 -27.40 -0.86 3.77
CA ASP A 57 -26.71 -1.56 4.87
C ASP A 57 -25.18 -1.61 4.62
N GLY A 58 -24.76 -1.82 3.36
CA GLY A 58 -23.37 -1.75 2.96
C GLY A 58 -22.77 -0.35 3.16
N VAL A 59 -23.46 0.70 2.73
CA VAL A 59 -23.01 2.09 2.94
C VAL A 59 -22.92 2.41 4.42
N LYS A 60 -23.92 2.07 5.23
CA LYS A 60 -23.88 2.27 6.69
C LYS A 60 -22.73 1.54 7.36
N SER A 61 -22.41 0.33 6.90
CA SER A 61 -21.30 -0.46 7.44
C SER A 61 -19.94 0.16 7.14
N ILE A 62 -19.78 0.79 5.96
CA ILE A 62 -18.49 1.36 5.51
C ILE A 62 -18.36 2.85 5.84
N ALA A 63 -19.44 3.57 6.08
CA ALA A 63 -19.44 5.01 6.32
C ALA A 63 -18.43 5.47 7.42
N PRO A 64 -18.34 4.82 8.59
CA PRO A 64 -17.34 5.20 9.60
C PRO A 64 -15.91 5.06 9.09
N THR A 65 -15.63 3.96 8.39
CA THR A 65 -14.33 3.70 7.75
C THR A 65 -14.02 4.73 6.67
N GLY A 66 -14.99 5.04 5.80
CA GLY A 66 -14.87 6.06 4.76
C GLY A 66 -14.56 7.44 5.34
N THR A 67 -15.26 7.82 6.40
CA THR A 67 -15.03 9.08 7.11
C THR A 67 -13.60 9.14 7.66
N MET A 68 -13.13 8.06 8.30
CA MET A 68 -11.76 8.00 8.81
C MET A 68 -10.73 8.12 7.69
N PHE A 69 -10.94 7.49 6.53
CA PHE A 69 -10.06 7.63 5.37
C PHE A 69 -10.00 9.07 4.86
N ILE A 70 -11.16 9.76 4.75
CA ILE A 70 -11.19 11.15 4.31
C ILE A 70 -10.31 12.02 5.23
N PHE A 71 -10.50 11.92 6.55
CA PHE A 71 -9.69 12.69 7.50
C PHE A 71 -8.22 12.29 7.50
N ALA A 72 -7.91 11.01 7.39
CA ALA A 72 -6.52 10.54 7.30
C ALA A 72 -5.83 11.07 6.03
N ILE A 73 -6.47 10.98 4.87
CA ILE A 73 -5.93 11.50 3.60
C ILE A 73 -5.72 13.00 3.67
N LEU A 74 -6.70 13.75 4.21
CA LEU A 74 -6.57 15.20 4.38
C LEU A 74 -5.44 15.57 5.34
N PHE A 75 -5.36 14.90 6.48
CA PHE A 75 -4.32 15.16 7.49
C PHE A 75 -2.91 14.90 6.94
N PHE A 76 -2.69 13.72 6.38
CA PHE A 76 -1.39 13.38 5.82
C PHE A 76 -1.08 14.16 4.52
N GLY A 77 -2.11 14.49 3.72
CA GLY A 77 -1.96 15.37 2.56
C GLY A 77 -1.44 16.75 2.99
N ILE A 78 -2.05 17.36 4.00
CA ILE A 78 -1.61 18.66 4.55
C ILE A 78 -0.18 18.56 5.09
N LEU A 79 0.17 17.49 5.81
CA LEU A 79 1.53 17.27 6.31
C LEU A 79 2.55 17.13 5.17
N THR A 80 2.18 16.45 4.09
CA THR A 80 3.02 16.30 2.90
C THR A 80 3.22 17.64 2.20
N ASP A 81 2.14 18.39 1.97
CA ASP A 81 2.17 19.72 1.31
C ASP A 81 2.93 20.74 2.17
N ALA A 82 2.83 20.64 3.50
CA ALA A 82 3.61 21.46 4.43
C ALA A 82 5.10 21.07 4.49
N GLY A 83 5.53 20.04 3.74
CA GLY A 83 6.91 19.58 3.74
C GLY A 83 7.37 18.91 5.05
N THR A 84 6.46 18.45 5.88
CA THR A 84 6.79 17.86 7.20
C THR A 84 7.69 16.62 7.08
N PHE A 85 7.60 15.88 5.99
CA PHE A 85 8.46 14.73 5.73
C PHE A 85 9.83 15.11 5.15
N GLN A 86 9.99 16.34 4.61
CA GLN A 86 11.21 16.76 3.95
C GLN A 86 12.46 16.67 4.84
N PRO A 87 12.45 17.13 6.10
CA PRO A 87 13.62 16.98 6.99
C PRO A 87 14.03 15.52 7.21
N ILE A 88 13.06 14.61 7.27
CA ILE A 88 13.32 13.17 7.43
C ILE A 88 13.95 12.61 6.16
N ILE A 89 13.41 12.98 5.00
CA ILE A 89 13.93 12.59 3.68
C ILE A 89 15.38 13.08 3.56
N ASP A 90 15.63 14.36 3.82
CA ASP A 90 16.94 14.97 3.72
C ASP A 90 17.95 14.31 4.67
N GLN A 91 17.54 13.95 5.87
CA GLN A 91 18.39 13.26 6.82
C GLN A 91 18.73 11.84 6.36
N ILE A 92 17.76 11.11 5.84
CA ILE A 92 17.97 9.78 5.26
C ILE A 92 18.97 9.88 4.09
N LEU A 93 18.75 10.84 3.17
CA LEU A 93 19.61 11.06 2.02
C LEU A 93 21.05 11.39 2.43
N LYS A 94 21.26 12.19 3.50
CA LYS A 94 22.59 12.50 4.04
C LYS A 94 23.30 11.28 4.64
N ILE A 95 22.56 10.43 5.37
CA ILE A 95 23.12 9.26 6.07
C ILE A 95 23.45 8.14 5.07
N VAL A 96 22.64 7.97 4.06
CA VAL A 96 22.73 6.89 3.07
C VAL A 96 24.02 6.98 2.24
N GLY A 97 24.45 8.19 1.87
CA GLY A 97 25.67 8.42 1.09
C GLY A 97 25.65 7.70 -0.26
N LYS A 98 26.81 7.11 -0.64
CA LYS A 98 27.01 6.44 -1.94
C LYS A 98 27.03 4.90 -1.86
N ASP A 99 26.67 4.30 -0.73
CA ASP A 99 26.67 2.83 -0.57
C ASP A 99 25.32 2.23 -0.97
N PRO A 100 25.26 1.36 -2.00
CA PRO A 100 24.02 0.71 -2.45
C PRO A 100 23.27 -0.01 -1.33
N ILE A 101 23.97 -0.58 -0.35
CA ILE A 101 23.34 -1.25 0.79
C ILE A 101 22.59 -0.23 1.65
N LYS A 102 23.23 0.89 1.97
CA LYS A 102 22.61 1.95 2.76
C LYS A 102 21.46 2.60 2.03
N ILE A 103 21.58 2.78 0.70
CA ILE A 103 20.49 3.30 -0.15
C ILE A 103 19.29 2.36 -0.13
N ALA A 104 19.48 1.07 -0.28
CA ALA A 104 18.40 0.10 -0.23
C ALA A 104 17.70 0.07 1.13
N ILE A 105 18.47 0.06 2.23
CA ILE A 105 17.91 0.12 3.60
C ILE A 105 17.21 1.46 3.85
N GLY A 106 17.82 2.57 3.45
CA GLY A 106 17.23 3.91 3.54
C GLY A 106 15.91 4.00 2.77
N THR A 107 15.85 3.40 1.59
CA THR A 107 14.60 3.29 0.80
C THR A 107 13.52 2.54 1.57
N ALA A 108 13.86 1.41 2.20
CA ALA A 108 12.90 0.64 2.99
C ALA A 108 12.37 1.45 4.18
N ILE A 109 13.26 2.09 4.93
CA ILE A 109 12.90 2.94 6.08
C ILE A 109 12.03 4.10 5.63
N LEU A 110 12.41 4.80 4.56
CA LEU A 110 11.65 5.91 4.03
C LEU A 110 10.26 5.47 3.58
N ALA A 111 10.16 4.37 2.83
CA ALA A 111 8.89 3.84 2.39
C ALA A 111 7.97 3.49 3.56
N MET A 112 8.49 2.87 4.61
CA MET A 112 7.73 2.54 5.82
C MET A 112 7.27 3.79 6.58
N ILE A 113 8.13 4.81 6.70
CA ILE A 113 7.77 6.07 7.38
C ILE A 113 6.69 6.82 6.57
N VAL A 114 6.89 6.97 5.27
CA VAL A 114 5.90 7.64 4.41
C VAL A 114 4.57 6.89 4.42
N HIS A 115 4.59 5.55 4.48
CA HIS A 115 3.37 4.74 4.53
C HIS A 115 2.56 4.87 5.83
N LEU A 116 3.06 5.57 6.83
CA LEU A 116 2.29 5.87 8.05
C LEU A 116 0.97 6.62 7.75
N ASP A 117 0.86 7.27 6.59
CA ASP A 117 -0.39 7.87 6.10
C ASP A 117 -1.46 6.83 5.72
N GLY A 118 -1.10 5.56 5.60
CA GLY A 118 -1.98 4.46 5.19
C GLY A 118 -2.27 4.43 3.68
N SER A 119 -1.59 5.25 2.86
CA SER A 119 -1.79 5.33 1.42
C SER A 119 -0.61 4.75 0.63
N GLY A 120 -0.84 3.63 -0.04
CA GLY A 120 0.16 3.07 -0.95
C GLY A 120 0.53 4.03 -2.09
N ALA A 121 -0.44 4.76 -2.62
CA ALA A 121 -0.20 5.72 -3.71
C ALA A 121 0.76 6.83 -3.27
N VAL A 122 0.54 7.44 -2.11
CA VAL A 122 1.41 8.48 -1.54
C VAL A 122 2.81 7.93 -1.28
N THR A 123 2.91 6.72 -0.74
CA THR A 123 4.20 6.06 -0.51
C THR A 123 5.05 6.01 -1.78
N PHE A 124 4.47 5.58 -2.90
CA PHE A 124 5.20 5.55 -4.17
C PHE A 124 5.48 6.94 -4.72
N LEU A 125 4.51 7.86 -4.66
CA LEU A 125 4.66 9.22 -5.17
C LEU A 125 5.71 10.05 -4.42
N VAL A 126 5.97 9.75 -3.15
CA VAL A 126 6.98 10.43 -2.34
C VAL A 126 8.32 9.69 -2.37
N THR A 127 8.31 8.38 -2.09
CA THR A 127 9.55 7.62 -1.92
C THR A 127 10.29 7.41 -3.25
N VAL A 128 9.57 7.13 -4.34
CA VAL A 128 10.23 6.86 -5.62
C VAL A 128 10.94 8.09 -6.17
N PRO A 129 10.32 9.27 -6.29
CA PRO A 129 11.04 10.47 -6.76
C PRO A 129 12.19 10.89 -5.84
N ALA A 130 12.06 10.69 -4.52
CA ALA A 130 13.13 11.03 -3.57
C ALA A 130 14.37 10.15 -3.72
N MET A 131 14.18 8.84 -3.98
CA MET A 131 15.27 7.87 -4.03
C MET A 131 15.78 7.58 -5.45
N LEU A 132 14.96 7.79 -6.49
CA LEU A 132 15.29 7.48 -7.87
C LEU A 132 16.59 8.13 -8.37
N PRO A 133 16.86 9.43 -8.08
CA PRO A 133 18.11 10.05 -8.50
C PRO A 133 19.36 9.34 -7.97
N LEU A 134 19.31 8.84 -6.73
CA LEU A 134 20.41 8.07 -6.13
C LEU A 134 20.59 6.72 -6.82
N TYR A 135 19.50 6.03 -7.14
CA TYR A 135 19.55 4.77 -7.88
C TYR A 135 20.11 4.96 -9.29
N GLU A 136 19.71 6.02 -9.99
CA GLU A 136 20.21 6.34 -11.34
C GLU A 136 21.70 6.74 -11.30
N ALA A 137 22.09 7.62 -10.39
CA ALA A 137 23.47 8.07 -10.25
C ALA A 137 24.47 6.93 -9.95
N LEU A 138 24.01 5.90 -9.23
CA LEU A 138 24.85 4.72 -8.91
C LEU A 138 24.63 3.56 -9.87
N GLY A 139 23.79 3.70 -10.89
CA GLY A 139 23.46 2.61 -11.80
C GLY A 139 22.70 1.44 -11.15
N MET A 140 22.03 1.66 -10.01
CA MET A 140 21.19 0.65 -9.37
C MET A 140 19.91 0.42 -10.18
N ARG A 141 19.37 -0.81 -10.13
CA ARG A 141 18.15 -1.16 -10.87
C ARG A 141 16.92 -0.48 -10.28
N LYS A 142 16.10 0.14 -11.13
CA LYS A 142 14.79 0.71 -10.74
C LYS A 142 13.82 -0.34 -10.20
N THR A 143 13.96 -1.58 -10.66
CA THR A 143 13.18 -2.72 -10.13
C THR A 143 13.50 -3.00 -8.67
N THR A 144 14.75 -2.83 -8.24
CA THR A 144 15.17 -2.95 -6.84
C THR A 144 14.48 -1.88 -5.99
N LEU A 145 14.47 -0.62 -6.45
CA LEU A 145 13.73 0.48 -5.80
C LEU A 145 12.24 0.13 -5.66
N ALA A 146 11.59 -0.22 -6.76
CA ALA A 146 10.16 -0.53 -6.76
C ALA A 146 9.81 -1.71 -5.84
N THR A 147 10.63 -2.76 -5.83
CA THR A 147 10.44 -3.93 -4.97
C THR A 147 10.52 -3.56 -3.49
N ILE A 148 11.53 -2.78 -3.09
CA ILE A 148 11.70 -2.38 -1.69
C ILE A 148 10.55 -1.48 -1.23
N VAL A 149 10.14 -0.52 -2.06
CA VAL A 149 9.00 0.36 -1.75
C VAL A 149 7.71 -0.44 -1.62
N ALA A 150 7.47 -1.40 -2.53
CA ALA A 150 6.28 -2.26 -2.48
C ALA A 150 6.24 -3.14 -1.22
N LEU A 151 7.38 -3.72 -0.82
CA LEU A 151 7.47 -4.53 0.39
C LEU A 151 7.25 -3.69 1.65
N GLY A 152 7.88 -2.51 1.74
CA GLY A 152 7.68 -1.58 2.86
C GLY A 152 6.22 -1.15 2.98
N ALA A 153 5.62 -0.70 1.87
CA ALA A 153 4.21 -0.34 1.82
C ALA A 153 3.30 -1.51 2.19
N GLY A 154 3.60 -2.73 1.69
CA GLY A 154 2.80 -3.92 1.97
C GLY A 154 2.72 -4.28 3.45
N VAL A 155 3.86 -4.24 4.16
CA VAL A 155 3.90 -4.52 5.60
C VAL A 155 3.20 -3.43 6.40
N MET A 156 3.47 -2.17 6.10
CA MET A 156 2.88 -1.04 6.82
C MET A 156 1.37 -0.88 6.54
N ASN A 157 0.86 -1.46 5.47
CA ASN A 157 -0.57 -1.42 5.14
C ASN A 157 -1.45 -2.20 6.15
N ILE A 158 -0.84 -3.01 7.01
CA ILE A 158 -1.52 -3.78 8.07
C ILE A 158 -1.68 -2.96 9.37
N LEU A 159 -1.19 -1.72 9.43
CA LEU A 159 -1.36 -0.87 10.62
C LEU A 159 -2.84 -0.67 11.00
N PRO A 160 -3.15 -0.31 12.27
CA PRO A 160 -4.54 -0.19 12.73
C PRO A 160 -5.40 0.77 11.89
N TRP A 161 -4.80 1.81 11.35
CA TRP A 161 -5.45 2.78 10.45
C TRP A 161 -5.27 2.44 8.97
N GLY A 162 -4.61 1.33 8.64
CA GLY A 162 -4.48 0.85 7.28
C GLY A 162 -5.81 0.35 6.73
N GLY A 163 -6.04 0.62 5.44
CA GLY A 163 -7.29 0.27 4.78
C GLY A 163 -7.70 -1.20 4.90
N PRO A 164 -6.81 -2.17 4.69
CA PRO A 164 -7.13 -3.58 4.85
C PRO A 164 -7.56 -3.95 6.28
N THR A 165 -6.84 -3.46 7.29
CA THR A 165 -7.10 -3.76 8.69
C THR A 165 -8.47 -3.24 9.14
N ILE A 166 -8.81 -2.00 8.77
CA ILE A 166 -10.12 -1.41 9.10
C ILE A 166 -11.26 -2.15 8.41
N ARG A 167 -11.08 -2.51 7.12
CA ARG A 167 -12.10 -3.28 6.39
C ARG A 167 -12.30 -4.67 6.99
N ALA A 168 -11.23 -5.34 7.40
CA ALA A 168 -11.31 -6.62 8.08
C ALA A 168 -12.05 -6.50 9.43
N ALA A 169 -11.70 -5.52 10.26
CA ALA A 169 -12.36 -5.25 11.53
C ALA A 169 -13.86 -4.98 11.35
N THR A 170 -14.21 -4.15 10.34
CA THR A 170 -15.61 -3.85 10.00
C THR A 170 -16.37 -5.11 9.56
N SER A 171 -15.75 -5.94 8.73
CA SER A 171 -16.37 -7.20 8.24
C SER A 171 -16.57 -8.21 9.36
N LEU A 172 -15.63 -8.30 10.29
CA LEU A 172 -15.69 -9.18 11.45
C LEU A 172 -16.54 -8.61 12.60
N LYS A 173 -16.93 -7.32 12.52
CA LYS A 173 -17.67 -6.59 13.56
C LYS A 173 -16.95 -6.59 14.91
N ILE A 174 -15.62 -6.46 14.91
CA ILE A 174 -14.77 -6.35 16.08
C ILE A 174 -14.03 -5.01 16.10
N PRO A 175 -13.59 -4.52 17.28
CA PRO A 175 -12.74 -3.34 17.35
C PRO A 175 -11.41 -3.53 16.59
N VAL A 176 -10.94 -2.46 15.93
CA VAL A 176 -9.67 -2.50 15.18
C VAL A 176 -8.50 -2.89 16.07
N THR A 177 -8.50 -2.43 17.32
CA THR A 177 -7.46 -2.77 18.31
C THR A 177 -7.42 -4.25 18.64
N GLU A 178 -8.59 -4.89 18.74
CA GLU A 178 -8.70 -6.33 18.99
C GLU A 178 -8.17 -7.14 17.81
N LEU A 179 -8.46 -6.70 16.59
CA LEU A 179 -7.92 -7.32 15.38
C LEU A 179 -6.40 -7.10 15.26
N PHE A 180 -5.91 -5.90 15.59
CA PHE A 180 -4.51 -5.54 15.38
C PHE A 180 -3.56 -6.12 16.43
N ASN A 181 -3.98 -6.26 17.68
CA ASN A 181 -3.12 -6.77 18.76
C ASN A 181 -2.38 -8.06 18.39
N PRO A 182 -3.03 -9.12 17.87
CA PRO A 182 -2.33 -10.32 17.43
C PRO A 182 -1.46 -10.10 16.18
N LEU A 183 -1.75 -9.07 15.37
CA LEU A 183 -0.98 -8.76 14.15
C LEU A 183 0.30 -7.99 14.45
N LEU A 184 0.49 -7.47 15.66
CA LEU A 184 1.69 -6.71 16.03
C LEU A 184 2.96 -7.53 15.82
N ILE A 185 2.98 -8.80 16.25
CA ILE A 185 4.14 -9.69 16.08
C ILE A 185 4.43 -9.97 14.59
N PRO A 186 3.46 -10.37 13.75
CA PRO A 186 3.65 -10.47 12.31
C PRO A 186 4.14 -9.17 11.65
N VAL A 187 3.64 -8.00 12.06
CA VAL A 187 4.09 -6.71 11.51
C VAL A 187 5.55 -6.44 11.86
N LEU A 188 5.95 -6.65 13.12
CA LEU A 188 7.35 -6.50 13.52
C LEU A 188 8.27 -7.48 12.77
N ALA A 189 7.87 -8.73 12.62
CA ALA A 189 8.59 -9.71 11.82
C ALA A 189 8.66 -9.29 10.34
N GLY A 190 7.57 -8.73 9.80
CA GLY A 190 7.52 -8.19 8.45
C GLY A 190 8.47 -7.02 8.25
N ILE A 191 8.57 -6.08 9.20
CA ILE A 191 9.51 -4.96 9.16
C ILE A 191 10.95 -5.48 9.11
N LEU A 192 11.30 -6.43 9.98
CA LEU A 192 12.64 -7.05 9.99
C LEU A 192 12.93 -7.77 8.67
N PHE A 193 11.93 -8.48 8.12
CA PHE A 193 12.04 -9.14 6.84
C PHE A 193 12.27 -8.14 5.69
N VAL A 194 11.55 -7.03 5.65
CA VAL A 194 11.75 -5.97 4.64
C VAL A 194 13.16 -5.40 4.71
N LEU A 195 13.65 -5.11 5.92
CA LEU A 195 15.02 -4.62 6.12
C LEU A 195 16.07 -5.66 5.68
N PHE A 196 15.84 -6.94 5.97
CA PHE A 196 16.71 -8.03 5.52
C PHE A 196 16.72 -8.14 3.98
N VAL A 197 15.55 -8.08 3.34
CA VAL A 197 15.46 -8.11 1.86
C VAL A 197 16.13 -6.87 1.25
N ALA A 198 15.92 -5.69 1.83
CA ALA A 198 16.58 -4.47 1.39
C ALA A 198 18.11 -4.57 1.50
N PHE A 199 18.62 -5.12 2.60
CA PHE A 199 20.05 -5.39 2.77
C PHE A 199 20.57 -6.35 1.68
N LYS A 200 19.86 -7.47 1.45
CA LYS A 200 20.24 -8.46 0.44
C LYS A 200 20.25 -7.85 -0.96
N LEU A 201 19.17 -7.17 -1.35
CA LEU A 201 19.09 -6.52 -2.65
C LEU A 201 20.13 -5.41 -2.82
N GLY A 202 20.39 -4.62 -1.78
CA GLY A 202 21.46 -3.63 -1.78
C GLY A 202 22.85 -4.25 -1.95
N ARG A 203 23.10 -5.41 -1.31
CA ARG A 203 24.34 -6.18 -1.49
C ARG A 203 24.48 -6.71 -2.92
N ASP A 204 23.40 -7.25 -3.48
CA ASP A 204 23.41 -7.75 -4.86
C ASP A 204 23.67 -6.61 -5.86
N GLU A 205 23.10 -5.41 -5.63
CA GLU A 205 23.41 -4.22 -6.41
C GLU A 205 24.88 -3.79 -6.25
N LYS A 206 25.42 -3.79 -5.03
CA LYS A 206 26.82 -3.45 -4.77
C LYS A 206 27.78 -4.38 -5.51
N ILE A 207 27.53 -5.68 -5.49
CA ILE A 207 28.34 -6.68 -6.23
C ILE A 207 28.23 -6.44 -7.73
N ARG A 208 27.01 -6.15 -8.23
CA ARG A 208 26.76 -5.91 -9.66
C ARG A 208 27.45 -4.66 -10.20
N ILE A 209 27.50 -3.59 -9.41
CA ILE A 209 28.01 -2.28 -9.84
C ILE A 209 29.55 -2.22 -9.72
N GLY A 210 30.13 -3.01 -8.83
CA GLY A 210 31.57 -2.96 -8.53
C GLY A 210 31.94 -1.83 -7.56
N ASN A 211 33.24 -1.46 -7.55
CA ASN A 211 33.72 -0.38 -6.70
C ASN A 211 33.24 0.98 -7.23
N ILE A 212 32.55 1.73 -6.39
CA ILE A 212 31.86 3.01 -6.73
C ILE A 212 32.80 4.21 -6.42
N GLU A 213 34.08 4.00 -6.11
CA GLU A 213 34.99 5.06 -5.68
C GLU A 213 35.16 6.21 -6.71
N ASP A 214 34.87 5.96 -8.00
CA ASP A 214 35.04 6.94 -9.08
C ASP A 214 33.77 7.72 -9.50
N ILE A 215 32.61 7.50 -8.83
CA ILE A 215 31.38 8.20 -9.22
C ILE A 215 31.26 9.53 -8.48
N ASN A 216 31.56 10.63 -9.20
CA ASN A 216 31.31 11.99 -8.71
C ASN A 216 29.82 12.30 -8.77
N ILE A 217 29.10 12.13 -7.68
CA ILE A 217 27.70 12.54 -7.56
C ILE A 217 27.69 14.02 -7.16
N ASP A 218 27.24 14.86 -8.06
CA ASP A 218 26.96 16.27 -7.77
C ASP A 218 25.66 16.36 -6.95
N THR A 219 25.83 16.25 -5.63
CA THR A 219 24.70 16.31 -4.67
C THR A 219 24.10 17.71 -4.54
N ASN A 220 24.71 18.74 -5.16
CA ASN A 220 24.23 20.11 -5.09
C ASN A 220 22.97 20.34 -5.97
N ASN A 221 22.72 19.46 -6.94
CA ASN A 221 21.54 19.58 -7.82
C ASN A 221 20.27 18.91 -7.27
N LEU A 222 20.33 18.23 -6.13
CA LEU A 222 19.16 17.56 -5.51
C LEU A 222 18.28 18.50 -4.67
N GLY A 223 18.77 19.72 -4.39
CA GLY A 223 18.07 20.72 -3.55
C GLY A 223 17.36 21.85 -4.29
N GLU A 224 17.51 21.99 -5.60
CA GLU A 224 17.03 23.17 -6.35
C GLU A 224 15.92 22.89 -7.38
N LYS A 225 15.04 21.97 -7.15
CA LYS A 225 13.75 21.98 -7.86
C LYS A 225 12.64 22.42 -6.92
N LYS A 226 12.49 23.75 -6.84
CA LYS A 226 11.27 24.39 -6.36
C LYS A 226 10.10 24.07 -7.28
#